data_2622ae4bc700fb6384a7c44c2b741c07
#
_entry.id   2622ae4bc700fb6384a7c44c2b741c07
#
_cell.length_a   1.000
_cell.length_b   1.000
_cell.length_c   1.000
_cell.angle_alpha   90.00
_cell.angle_beta   90.00
_cell.angle_gamma   90.00
#
_symmetry.space_group_name_H-M   'P 1'
#
loop_
_entity.id
_entity.type
_entity.pdbx_description
1 polymer ?
#
loop_
_entity_poly.entity_id
_entity_poly.type
_entity_poly.pdbx_seq_one_letter_code
_entity_poly.pdbx_strand_id
1 'polypeptide(L)'
;MNPRRTVLVTALVSTLAGTSVAIAGPARAAAGCQVGYATTSQWPGGFGGSVSLTNLGDPMTSWTLAFTFPAGQTVTQLWNGVVSQTGASVTVHNASWNGSLSTGATTTIGFNGSGSGAAPTSFTVNGTLCTGSAPTDPPGSPSTPPPTGPPTGSPVKIMALGDSITGSPGCWRALLWQKLPAAGVDFVGTLPAQGCGFTYDGENEGHGGFLATTVANQNQLPGWLAATGPDVVMMHLGTNDVWNNLSPTTILAAFTTLVGQMRAADPGMRILVAQIIPMNPANCPDCAQRVVTLNAAIPAWAAGLSTAASPITVVDQWTGFTTATDTYDGVHPNDAGNVKIADKWFPAVAATLP
;
A
#
# COMPACT_ATOMS: atom_id res chain seq x y z
N MET A 1 -74.38 55.00 58.89
CA MET A 1 -73.22 55.43 58.08
C MET A 1 -72.21 54.30 58.08
N ASN A 2 -72.12 53.50 57.03
CA ASN A 2 -71.24 52.37 56.95
C ASN A 2 -70.26 52.61 55.78
N PRO A 3 -68.94 52.56 56.01
CA PRO A 3 -67.95 52.68 54.92
C PRO A 3 -67.73 51.34 54.25
N ARG A 4 -67.88 51.32 52.96
CA ARG A 4 -67.61 50.20 52.08
C ARG A 4 -66.08 49.94 52.06
N ARG A 5 -65.69 48.71 52.37
CA ARG A 5 -64.30 48.24 52.15
C ARG A 5 -64.20 47.70 50.74
N THR A 6 -63.32 48.27 49.95
CA THR A 6 -62.92 47.80 48.64
C THR A 6 -61.81 46.77 48.80
N VAL A 7 -62.09 45.56 48.33
CA VAL A 7 -61.06 44.49 48.31
C VAL A 7 -60.42 44.53 46.91
N LEU A 8 -59.13 44.83 46.90
CA LEU A 8 -58.26 44.66 45.71
C LEU A 8 -57.86 43.20 45.57
N VAL A 9 -58.26 42.54 44.49
CA VAL A 9 -57.77 41.22 44.10
C VAL A 9 -56.64 41.41 43.15
N THR A 10 -55.39 41.07 43.63
CA THR A 10 -54.21 41.08 42.79
C THR A 10 -54.10 39.71 42.12
N ALA A 11 -54.30 39.67 40.79
CA ALA A 11 -54.07 38.47 39.99
C ALA A 11 -52.58 38.29 39.70
N LEU A 12 -51.97 37.21 40.25
CA LEU A 12 -50.63 36.78 39.89
C LEU A 12 -50.69 36.01 38.55
N VAL A 13 -50.10 36.58 37.53
CA VAL A 13 -49.88 35.89 36.24
C VAL A 13 -48.53 35.14 36.34
N SER A 14 -48.58 33.82 36.47
CA SER A 14 -47.41 32.97 36.42
C SER A 14 -47.07 32.66 34.97
N THR A 15 -46.03 33.25 34.44
CA THR A 15 -45.45 32.89 33.11
C THR A 15 -44.62 31.62 33.24
N LEU A 16 -45.14 30.48 32.78
CA LEU A 16 -44.31 29.28 32.53
C LEU A 16 -43.39 29.53 31.32
N ALA A 17 -42.11 29.70 31.58
CA ALA A 17 -41.08 29.62 30.57
C ALA A 17 -40.87 28.17 30.16
N GLY A 18 -41.45 27.76 29.05
CA GLY A 18 -41.18 26.44 28.45
C GLY A 18 -39.79 26.40 27.86
N THR A 19 -38.86 25.68 28.52
CA THR A 19 -37.55 25.34 27.93
C THR A 19 -37.78 24.27 26.87
N SER A 20 -37.72 24.66 25.58
CA SER A 20 -37.68 23.74 24.46
C SER A 20 -36.30 23.07 24.44
N VAL A 21 -36.20 21.81 24.88
CA VAL A 21 -35.01 20.96 24.64
C VAL A 21 -35.03 20.59 23.16
N ALA A 22 -34.20 21.24 22.37
CA ALA A 22 -33.88 20.78 21.02
C ALA A 22 -33.13 19.47 21.11
N ILE A 23 -33.77 18.35 20.78
CA ILE A 23 -33.09 17.06 20.57
C ILE A 23 -32.30 17.23 19.27
N ALA A 24 -30.98 17.46 19.39
CA ALA A 24 -30.08 17.38 18.27
C ALA A 24 -30.10 15.92 17.77
N GLY A 25 -30.70 15.68 16.61
CA GLY A 25 -30.59 14.41 15.92
C GLY A 25 -29.09 14.09 15.67
N PRO A 26 -28.73 12.82 15.54
CA PRO A 26 -27.35 12.47 15.22
C PRO A 26 -26.92 13.25 13.97
N ALA A 27 -25.83 14.02 14.12
CA ALA A 27 -25.23 14.71 12.99
C ALA A 27 -24.79 13.63 11.99
N ARG A 28 -25.48 13.53 10.87
CA ARG A 28 -25.01 12.71 9.76
C ARG A 28 -23.69 13.32 9.29
N ALA A 29 -22.62 12.53 9.36
CA ALA A 29 -21.38 12.92 8.73
C ALA A 29 -21.66 13.13 7.23
N ALA A 30 -21.20 14.26 6.68
CA ALA A 30 -21.42 14.55 5.28
C ALA A 30 -20.71 13.47 4.44
N ALA A 31 -21.39 13.00 3.39
CA ALA A 31 -20.74 12.14 2.41
C ALA A 31 -19.49 12.88 1.88
N GLY A 32 -18.32 12.32 2.11
CA GLY A 32 -17.05 12.95 1.76
C GLY A 32 -16.03 11.89 1.33
N CYS A 33 -15.19 12.24 0.38
CA CYS A 33 -14.08 11.41 -0.06
C CYS A 33 -12.91 12.28 -0.49
N GLN A 34 -11.71 11.74 -0.35
CA GLN A 34 -10.48 12.29 -0.91
C GLN A 34 -9.89 11.27 -1.88
N VAL A 35 -9.46 11.74 -3.06
CA VAL A 35 -8.81 10.90 -4.05
C VAL A 35 -7.45 11.50 -4.40
N GLY A 36 -6.39 10.68 -4.30
CA GLY A 36 -5.08 10.96 -4.84
C GLY A 36 -4.87 10.17 -6.13
N TYR A 37 -4.30 10.78 -7.15
CA TYR A 37 -3.91 10.12 -8.40
C TYR A 37 -2.42 10.32 -8.64
N ALA A 38 -1.73 9.25 -9.03
CA ALA A 38 -0.34 9.31 -9.43
C ALA A 38 -0.09 8.48 -10.69
N THR A 39 0.71 9.01 -11.62
CA THR A 39 1.30 8.21 -12.69
C THR A 39 2.57 7.56 -12.13
N THR A 40 2.55 6.24 -11.96
CA THR A 40 3.62 5.49 -11.29
C THR A 40 4.75 5.09 -12.23
N SER A 41 4.45 4.99 -13.52
CA SER A 41 5.43 4.64 -14.57
C SER A 41 4.93 5.10 -15.94
N GLN A 42 5.86 5.28 -16.88
CA GLN A 42 5.53 5.58 -18.27
C GLN A 42 6.47 4.81 -19.21
N TRP A 43 5.92 4.34 -20.33
CA TRP A 43 6.66 3.67 -21.41
C TRP A 43 6.08 4.08 -22.78
N PRO A 44 6.75 3.79 -23.89
CA PRO A 44 6.21 4.08 -25.21
C PRO A 44 4.83 3.45 -25.42
N GLY A 45 3.79 4.28 -25.53
CA GLY A 45 2.41 3.86 -25.76
C GLY A 45 1.59 3.51 -24.51
N GLY A 46 2.15 3.62 -23.27
CA GLY A 46 1.41 3.30 -22.06
C GLY A 46 1.95 3.93 -20.78
N PHE A 47 1.21 3.72 -19.71
CA PHE A 47 1.56 4.21 -18.36
C PHE A 47 0.97 3.34 -17.27
N GLY A 48 1.57 3.37 -16.09
CA GLY A 48 0.98 2.87 -14.86
C GLY A 48 0.30 4.01 -14.09
N GLY A 49 -0.87 3.74 -13.53
CA GLY A 49 -1.62 4.66 -12.70
C GLY A 49 -1.93 4.07 -11.33
N SER A 50 -1.92 4.92 -10.31
CA SER A 50 -2.37 4.58 -8.96
C SER A 50 -3.41 5.59 -8.49
N VAL A 51 -4.49 5.11 -7.88
CA VAL A 51 -5.55 5.92 -7.31
C VAL A 51 -5.75 5.52 -5.86
N SER A 52 -5.49 6.43 -4.93
CA SER A 52 -5.83 6.26 -3.52
C SER A 52 -7.17 6.90 -3.23
N LEU A 53 -8.09 6.13 -2.63
CA LEU A 53 -9.42 6.59 -2.20
C LEU A 53 -9.49 6.56 -0.68
N THR A 54 -9.68 7.72 -0.05
CA THR A 54 -9.93 7.85 1.39
C THR A 54 -11.39 8.20 1.64
N ASN A 55 -12.07 7.45 2.48
CA ASN A 55 -13.42 7.76 2.92
C ASN A 55 -13.39 8.81 4.04
N LEU A 56 -13.93 9.99 3.79
CA LEU A 56 -14.07 11.07 4.78
C LEU A 56 -15.50 11.18 5.34
N GLY A 57 -16.43 10.36 4.82
CA GLY A 57 -17.83 10.32 5.24
C GLY A 57 -18.13 9.14 6.17
N ASP A 58 -19.43 8.77 6.21
CA ASP A 58 -19.89 7.59 6.94
C ASP A 58 -19.24 6.30 6.41
N PRO A 59 -19.07 5.24 7.23
CA PRO A 59 -18.57 3.95 6.77
C PRO A 59 -19.39 3.41 5.59
N MET A 60 -18.72 2.96 4.54
CA MET A 60 -19.35 2.35 3.37
C MET A 60 -19.03 0.85 3.28
N THR A 61 -19.98 0.07 2.76
CA THR A 61 -19.82 -1.38 2.55
C THR A 61 -19.48 -1.71 1.10
N SER A 62 -19.60 -0.72 0.21
CA SER A 62 -19.21 -0.80 -1.19
C SER A 62 -18.86 0.58 -1.70
N TRP A 63 -17.99 0.64 -2.70
CA TRP A 63 -17.64 1.89 -3.36
C TRP A 63 -17.58 1.72 -4.88
N THR A 64 -17.94 2.80 -5.55
CA THR A 64 -17.81 2.96 -7.00
C THR A 64 -17.08 4.25 -7.26
N LEU A 65 -15.85 4.15 -7.75
CA LEU A 65 -15.02 5.28 -8.18
C LEU A 65 -15.30 5.57 -9.66
N ALA A 66 -15.51 6.84 -10.01
CA ALA A 66 -15.63 7.24 -11.42
C ALA A 66 -14.76 8.47 -11.71
N PHE A 67 -14.17 8.49 -12.91
CA PHE A 67 -13.36 9.59 -13.43
C PHE A 67 -13.34 9.59 -14.96
N THR A 68 -12.82 10.67 -15.55
CA THR A 68 -12.72 10.80 -17.01
C THR A 68 -11.27 11.11 -17.40
N PHE A 69 -10.72 10.35 -18.29
CA PHE A 69 -9.40 10.62 -18.85
C PHE A 69 -9.43 11.81 -19.83
N PRO A 70 -8.42 12.70 -19.78
CA PRO A 70 -8.44 13.92 -20.61
C PRO A 70 -7.99 13.71 -22.06
N ALA A 71 -7.33 12.60 -22.41
CA ALA A 71 -6.63 12.45 -23.69
C ALA A 71 -6.82 11.08 -24.36
N GLY A 72 -7.99 10.45 -24.20
CA GLY A 72 -8.32 9.18 -24.88
C GLY A 72 -7.56 7.96 -24.40
N GLN A 73 -7.04 8.00 -23.15
CA GLN A 73 -6.39 6.86 -22.51
C GLN A 73 -7.40 5.72 -22.28
N THR A 74 -6.89 4.47 -22.28
CA THR A 74 -7.69 3.29 -21.95
C THR A 74 -7.00 2.49 -20.86
N VAL A 75 -7.78 1.99 -19.89
CA VAL A 75 -7.30 1.02 -18.90
C VAL A 75 -7.14 -0.33 -19.59
N THR A 76 -5.93 -0.86 -19.58
CA THR A 76 -5.61 -2.16 -20.19
C THR A 76 -5.61 -3.30 -19.16
N GLN A 77 -5.33 -2.98 -17.91
CA GLN A 77 -5.32 -3.89 -16.78
C GLN A 77 -5.61 -3.11 -15.52
N LEU A 78 -6.37 -3.67 -14.57
CA LEU A 78 -6.65 -3.02 -13.29
C LEU A 78 -6.62 -4.07 -12.17
N TRP A 79 -6.09 -3.68 -11.03
CA TRP A 79 -6.08 -4.48 -9.80
C TRP A 79 -6.72 -3.71 -8.64
N ASN A 80 -7.21 -4.46 -7.65
CA ASN A 80 -7.98 -3.99 -6.50
C ASN A 80 -9.34 -3.39 -6.84
N GLY A 81 -9.92 -3.77 -8.00
CA GLY A 81 -11.24 -3.33 -8.41
C GLY A 81 -11.68 -4.01 -9.70
N VAL A 82 -12.90 -3.73 -10.09
CA VAL A 82 -13.49 -4.19 -11.36
C VAL A 82 -13.77 -2.98 -12.22
N VAL A 83 -13.07 -2.85 -13.36
CA VAL A 83 -13.16 -1.70 -14.24
C VAL A 83 -14.20 -1.90 -15.34
N SER A 84 -14.91 -0.83 -15.66
CA SER A 84 -15.67 -0.65 -16.88
C SER A 84 -15.31 0.70 -17.49
N GLN A 85 -15.02 0.75 -18.79
CA GLN A 85 -14.68 1.99 -19.49
C GLN A 85 -15.51 2.14 -20.78
N THR A 86 -16.06 3.34 -20.99
CA THR A 86 -16.73 3.71 -22.23
C THR A 86 -16.15 5.04 -22.71
N GLY A 87 -15.40 4.98 -23.80
CA GLY A 87 -14.62 6.13 -24.28
C GLY A 87 -13.64 6.61 -23.21
N ALA A 88 -13.70 7.87 -22.84
CA ALA A 88 -12.84 8.44 -21.80
C ALA A 88 -13.34 8.19 -20.37
N SER A 89 -14.61 7.78 -20.17
CA SER A 89 -15.22 7.62 -18.87
C SER A 89 -14.89 6.25 -18.29
N VAL A 90 -14.27 6.25 -17.12
CA VAL A 90 -13.87 5.05 -16.35
C VAL A 90 -14.71 4.94 -15.10
N THR A 91 -15.21 3.74 -14.84
CA THR A 91 -15.88 3.37 -13.60
C THR A 91 -15.20 2.15 -13.00
N VAL A 92 -14.85 2.22 -11.74
CA VAL A 92 -14.24 1.12 -11.00
C VAL A 92 -15.10 0.79 -9.80
N HIS A 93 -15.56 -0.46 -9.73
CA HIS A 93 -16.23 -1.01 -8.55
C HIS A 93 -15.20 -1.69 -7.65
N ASN A 94 -15.48 -1.71 -6.36
CA ASN A 94 -14.65 -2.47 -5.41
C ASN A 94 -14.58 -3.96 -5.79
N ALA A 95 -13.46 -4.59 -5.45
CA ALA A 95 -13.35 -6.04 -5.44
C ALA A 95 -14.16 -6.63 -4.28
N SER A 96 -14.44 -7.93 -4.31
CA SER A 96 -15.27 -8.61 -3.28
C SER A 96 -14.74 -8.46 -1.85
N TRP A 97 -13.48 -8.15 -1.67
CA TRP A 97 -12.76 -8.11 -0.39
C TRP A 97 -12.47 -6.70 0.12
N ASN A 98 -12.55 -5.64 -0.69
CA ASN A 98 -12.21 -4.26 -0.30
C ASN A 98 -13.37 -3.28 -0.37
N GLY A 99 -14.61 -3.76 -0.38
CA GLY A 99 -15.81 -2.90 -0.43
C GLY A 99 -16.08 -2.13 0.86
N SER A 100 -15.72 -2.70 2.01
CA SER A 100 -15.91 -2.06 3.31
C SER A 100 -14.81 -1.04 3.57
N LEU A 101 -15.19 0.23 3.77
CA LEU A 101 -14.26 1.32 4.01
C LEU A 101 -14.79 2.21 5.14
N SER A 102 -14.19 2.08 6.33
CA SER A 102 -14.54 2.90 7.50
C SER A 102 -14.20 4.37 7.27
N THR A 103 -14.79 5.27 8.05
CA THR A 103 -14.41 6.69 8.06
C THR A 103 -12.92 6.86 8.33
N GLY A 104 -12.21 7.61 7.51
CA GLY A 104 -10.76 7.80 7.55
C GLY A 104 -9.94 6.69 6.92
N ALA A 105 -10.53 5.56 6.55
CA ALA A 105 -9.81 4.47 5.90
C ALA A 105 -9.55 4.76 4.42
N THR A 106 -8.42 4.22 3.91
CA THR A 106 -7.99 4.38 2.53
C THR A 106 -7.88 3.02 1.83
N THR A 107 -8.28 2.97 0.57
CA THR A 107 -7.99 1.86 -0.35
C THR A 107 -7.26 2.37 -1.57
N THR A 108 -6.46 1.52 -2.21
CA THR A 108 -5.70 1.89 -3.41
C THR A 108 -6.05 0.96 -4.57
N ILE A 109 -6.25 1.55 -5.72
CA ILE A 109 -6.46 0.89 -7.00
C ILE A 109 -5.26 1.19 -7.87
N GLY A 110 -4.72 0.16 -8.53
CA GLY A 110 -3.67 0.36 -9.52
C GLY A 110 -4.12 -0.12 -10.88
N PHE A 111 -3.55 0.45 -11.95
CA PHE A 111 -3.87 0.03 -13.31
C PHE A 111 -2.74 0.33 -14.30
N ASN A 112 -2.70 -0.43 -15.37
CA ASN A 112 -1.96 -0.09 -16.57
C ASN A 112 -2.91 0.54 -17.58
N GLY A 113 -2.46 1.57 -18.24
CA GLY A 113 -3.21 2.25 -19.30
C GLY A 113 -2.41 2.42 -20.57
N SER A 114 -3.10 2.54 -21.71
CA SER A 114 -2.52 2.95 -22.98
C SER A 114 -2.68 4.46 -23.19
N GLY A 115 -1.75 5.06 -23.91
CA GLY A 115 -1.72 6.51 -24.17
C GLY A 115 -0.78 7.28 -23.28
N SER A 116 -1.05 8.56 -23.07
CA SER A 116 -0.27 9.43 -22.17
C SER A 116 -0.68 9.27 -20.72
N GLY A 117 0.25 9.49 -19.77
CA GLY A 117 -0.04 9.45 -18.33
C GLY A 117 -0.75 10.69 -17.77
N ALA A 118 -1.45 11.47 -18.63
CA ALA A 118 -2.14 12.67 -18.16
C ALA A 118 -3.24 12.35 -17.15
N ALA A 119 -3.22 13.05 -16.01
CA ALA A 119 -4.10 12.79 -14.87
C ALA A 119 -5.54 13.26 -15.12
N PRO A 120 -6.55 12.50 -14.65
CA PRO A 120 -7.92 13.00 -14.52
C PRO A 120 -7.99 14.22 -13.60
N THR A 121 -8.91 15.13 -13.89
CA THR A 121 -9.07 16.38 -13.13
C THR A 121 -10.07 16.30 -11.99
N SER A 122 -10.92 15.27 -11.99
CA SER A 122 -11.95 15.08 -10.97
C SER A 122 -12.30 13.60 -10.79
N PHE A 123 -12.71 13.28 -9.58
CA PHE A 123 -13.10 11.92 -9.17
C PHE A 123 -14.40 11.99 -8.38
N THR A 124 -15.25 10.99 -8.56
CA THR A 124 -16.45 10.80 -7.73
C THR A 124 -16.43 9.42 -7.10
N VAL A 125 -16.93 9.31 -5.88
CA VAL A 125 -17.15 8.04 -5.19
C VAL A 125 -18.60 7.95 -4.78
N ASN A 126 -19.28 6.90 -5.20
CA ASN A 126 -20.72 6.70 -5.02
C ASN A 126 -21.54 7.94 -5.45
N GLY A 127 -21.10 8.61 -6.53
CA GLY A 127 -21.73 9.83 -7.05
C GLY A 127 -21.36 11.13 -6.32
N THR A 128 -20.63 11.08 -5.23
CA THR A 128 -20.15 12.26 -4.49
C THR A 128 -18.81 12.72 -5.05
N LEU A 129 -18.68 14.01 -5.38
CA LEU A 129 -17.42 14.60 -5.83
C LEU A 129 -16.41 14.59 -4.69
N CYS A 130 -15.23 14.01 -4.95
CA CYS A 130 -14.16 13.92 -3.97
C CYS A 130 -13.30 15.18 -3.97
N THR A 131 -12.77 15.54 -2.80
CA THR A 131 -11.66 16.47 -2.68
C THR A 131 -10.38 15.75 -3.06
N GLY A 132 -9.51 16.37 -3.82
CA GLY A 132 -8.23 15.78 -4.22
C GLY A 132 -7.72 16.44 -5.47
N SER A 133 -6.46 16.71 -5.48
CA SER A 133 -5.77 17.47 -6.53
C SER A 133 -5.10 16.54 -7.52
N ALA A 134 -4.95 17.04 -8.76
CA ALA A 134 -3.87 16.66 -9.65
C ALA A 134 -2.51 16.72 -8.90
N PRO A 135 -1.47 15.99 -9.35
CA PRO A 135 -0.22 15.85 -8.63
C PRO A 135 0.36 17.23 -8.33
N THR A 136 0.45 17.54 -7.05
CA THR A 136 1.35 18.59 -6.58
C THR A 136 2.64 17.90 -6.18
N ASP A 137 3.77 18.40 -6.69
CA ASP A 137 5.09 18.06 -6.17
C ASP A 137 5.07 18.12 -4.62
N PRO A 138 5.79 17.24 -3.94
CA PRO A 138 5.69 17.14 -2.50
C PRO A 138 6.11 18.46 -1.84
N PRO A 139 5.22 19.09 -1.03
CA PRO A 139 5.63 20.18 -0.19
C PRO A 139 6.51 19.61 0.93
N GLY A 140 7.65 20.27 1.14
CA GLY A 140 8.53 19.95 2.25
C GLY A 140 7.77 19.88 3.58
N SER A 141 8.00 18.80 4.31
CA SER A 141 7.47 18.59 5.65
C SER A 141 7.73 19.76 6.59
N PRO A 142 6.72 20.22 7.35
CA PRO A 142 6.98 20.96 8.57
C PRO A 142 7.29 19.95 9.69
N SER A 143 8.53 19.97 10.15
CA SER A 143 8.96 19.26 11.36
C SER A 143 8.19 19.73 12.58
N THR A 144 7.46 18.81 13.20
CA THR A 144 7.05 18.92 14.61
C THR A 144 8.08 18.18 15.45
N PRO A 145 8.64 18.77 16.51
CA PRO A 145 9.66 18.10 17.30
C PRO A 145 9.08 16.96 18.12
N PRO A 146 9.73 15.78 18.16
CA PRO A 146 9.35 14.72 19.08
C PRO A 146 9.83 14.99 20.51
N PRO A 147 9.24 14.34 21.52
CA PRO A 147 9.69 14.49 22.91
C PRO A 147 11.08 13.91 23.09
N THR A 148 11.92 14.71 23.74
CA THR A 148 13.32 14.43 24.02
C THR A 148 13.56 13.27 24.96
N GLY A 149 14.20 12.24 24.43
CA GLY A 149 14.98 11.24 25.12
C GLY A 149 15.91 10.62 24.09
N PRO A 150 17.20 10.38 24.38
CA PRO A 150 18.18 10.19 23.34
C PRO A 150 18.11 8.79 22.69
N PRO A 151 17.89 8.67 21.37
CA PRO A 151 18.38 7.51 20.63
C PRO A 151 19.79 7.80 20.16
N THR A 152 20.73 6.99 20.55
CA THR A 152 22.07 6.93 20.00
C THR A 152 22.02 6.21 18.65
N GLY A 153 21.79 6.97 17.56
CA GLY A 153 21.84 6.45 16.20
C GLY A 153 20.62 6.89 15.37
N SER A 154 20.83 7.15 14.08
CA SER A 154 19.71 7.32 13.13
C SER A 154 18.97 5.99 12.95
N PRO A 155 17.64 5.98 12.72
CA PRO A 155 16.91 4.77 12.39
C PRO A 155 17.53 4.04 11.18
N VAL A 156 17.51 2.72 11.20
CA VAL A 156 17.91 1.91 10.04
C VAL A 156 16.82 1.99 8.98
N LYS A 157 17.16 2.46 7.80
CA LYS A 157 16.25 2.61 6.67
C LYS A 157 16.08 1.29 5.95
N ILE A 158 14.84 0.81 5.86
CA ILE A 158 14.48 -0.50 5.31
C ILE A 158 13.55 -0.33 4.12
N MET A 159 13.99 -0.74 2.93
CA MET A 159 13.14 -0.78 1.74
C MET A 159 12.52 -2.18 1.58
N ALA A 160 11.20 -2.25 1.57
CA ALA A 160 10.47 -3.44 1.15
C ALA A 160 10.28 -3.40 -0.38
N LEU A 161 11.16 -4.06 -1.12
CA LEU A 161 11.15 -4.16 -2.58
C LEU A 161 10.40 -5.41 -3.03
N GLY A 162 9.42 -5.26 -3.91
CA GLY A 162 8.68 -6.41 -4.41
C GLY A 162 7.63 -6.09 -5.47
N ASP A 163 6.75 -7.05 -5.64
CA ASP A 163 5.59 -6.99 -6.54
C ASP A 163 4.28 -6.70 -5.78
N SER A 164 3.13 -7.19 -6.25
CA SER A 164 1.83 -7.04 -5.59
C SER A 164 1.77 -7.65 -4.20
N ILE A 165 2.54 -8.71 -3.92
CA ILE A 165 2.61 -9.34 -2.59
C ILE A 165 3.20 -8.35 -1.57
N THR A 166 4.13 -7.51 -1.99
CA THR A 166 4.70 -6.46 -1.16
C THR A 166 3.83 -5.21 -1.12
N GLY A 167 3.27 -4.78 -2.25
CA GLY A 167 2.66 -3.47 -2.40
C GLY A 167 1.14 -3.42 -2.24
N SER A 168 0.37 -4.54 -2.33
CA SER A 168 -1.08 -4.38 -2.54
C SER A 168 -1.95 -5.47 -1.89
N PRO A 169 -2.42 -5.30 -0.69
CA PRO A 169 -2.12 -4.24 0.29
C PRO A 169 -0.80 -4.47 1.02
N GLY A 170 -0.20 -5.66 0.97
CA GLY A 170 1.07 -5.99 1.61
C GLY A 170 1.06 -5.82 3.14
N CYS A 171 -0.03 -6.17 3.80
CA CYS A 171 -0.21 -5.96 5.24
C CYS A 171 0.78 -6.74 6.11
N TRP A 172 1.53 -7.69 5.55
CA TRP A 172 2.67 -8.29 6.24
C TRP A 172 3.71 -7.24 6.66
N ARG A 173 3.86 -6.13 5.93
CA ARG A 173 4.76 -5.02 6.29
C ARG A 173 4.31 -4.32 7.57
N ALA A 174 3.00 -4.07 7.70
CA ALA A 174 2.40 -3.51 8.90
C ALA A 174 2.58 -4.42 10.12
N LEU A 175 2.37 -5.73 9.94
CA LEU A 175 2.58 -6.74 10.99
C LEU A 175 4.06 -6.88 11.36
N LEU A 176 4.96 -6.79 10.39
CA LEU A 176 6.40 -6.78 10.64
C LEU A 176 6.80 -5.53 11.45
N TRP A 177 6.29 -4.35 11.05
CA TRP A 177 6.57 -3.10 11.76
C TRP A 177 6.18 -3.16 13.24
N GLN A 178 5.04 -3.79 13.57
CA GLN A 178 4.63 -3.98 14.97
C GLN A 178 5.60 -4.83 15.80
N LYS A 179 6.40 -5.67 15.16
CA LYS A 179 7.39 -6.54 15.83
C LYS A 179 8.74 -5.86 16.01
N LEU A 180 9.00 -4.79 15.27
CA LEU A 180 10.26 -4.06 15.26
C LEU A 180 10.24 -2.89 16.27
N PRO A 181 11.42 -2.48 16.81
CA PRO A 181 11.49 -1.31 17.69
C PRO A 181 11.23 -0.04 16.87
N ALA A 182 10.06 0.58 17.04
CA ALA A 182 9.61 1.73 16.26
C ALA A 182 10.59 2.93 16.23
N ALA A 183 11.39 3.09 17.29
CA ALA A 183 12.42 4.15 17.34
C ALA A 183 13.72 3.79 16.58
N GLY A 184 13.87 2.54 16.14
CA GLY A 184 15.11 2.02 15.55
C GLY A 184 15.01 1.70 14.05
N VAL A 185 13.83 1.82 13.45
CA VAL A 185 13.59 1.50 12.04
C VAL A 185 12.79 2.61 11.35
N ASP A 186 13.04 2.76 10.05
CA ASP A 186 12.38 3.69 9.15
C ASP A 186 12.12 2.92 7.83
N PHE A 187 10.85 2.56 7.58
CA PHE A 187 10.50 1.96 6.29
C PHE A 187 10.50 3.01 5.21
N VAL A 188 11.25 2.78 4.15
CA VAL A 188 11.43 3.75 3.07
C VAL A 188 10.99 3.16 1.73
N GLY A 189 10.48 4.02 0.86
CA GLY A 189 10.05 3.69 -0.49
C GLY A 189 9.40 4.88 -1.16
N THR A 190 9.20 4.80 -2.47
CA THR A 190 8.51 5.85 -3.22
C THR A 190 6.99 5.70 -3.18
N LEU A 191 6.50 4.57 -2.68
CA LEU A 191 5.08 4.27 -2.53
C LEU A 191 4.66 4.44 -1.07
N PRO A 192 3.49 5.05 -0.80
CA PRO A 192 3.01 5.29 0.56
C PRO A 192 2.58 4.01 1.27
N ALA A 193 2.47 4.10 2.60
CA ALA A 193 1.81 3.10 3.41
C ALA A 193 0.38 2.83 2.93
N GLN A 194 -0.07 1.59 3.05
CA GLN A 194 -1.44 1.18 2.70
C GLN A 194 -2.23 0.85 3.95
N GLY A 195 -3.57 1.00 3.89
CA GLY A 195 -4.46 0.77 5.02
C GLY A 195 -4.48 -0.69 5.46
N CYS A 196 -3.92 -0.98 6.65
CA CYS A 196 -3.89 -2.30 7.27
C CYS A 196 -4.58 -2.33 8.64
N GLY A 197 -5.54 -1.43 8.86
CA GLY A 197 -6.35 -1.37 10.08
C GLY A 197 -5.74 -0.58 11.23
N PHE A 198 -4.50 -0.15 11.14
CA PHE A 198 -3.81 0.70 12.12
C PHE A 198 -2.74 1.55 11.45
N THR A 199 -2.29 2.59 12.14
CA THR A 199 -1.20 3.46 11.68
C THR A 199 0.15 2.77 11.86
N TYR A 200 0.97 2.75 10.83
CA TYR A 200 2.33 2.22 10.85
C TYR A 200 3.18 3.00 9.86
N ASP A 201 4.49 2.92 10.02
CA ASP A 201 5.46 3.37 9.05
C ASP A 201 5.52 2.33 7.92
N GLY A 202 5.15 2.68 6.72
CA GLY A 202 4.86 1.66 5.70
C GLY A 202 5.15 2.07 4.28
N GLU A 203 6.00 3.08 4.08
CA GLU A 203 6.54 3.33 2.76
C GLU A 203 7.21 2.08 2.19
N ASN A 204 7.14 1.90 0.88
CA ASN A 204 7.58 0.67 0.25
C ASN A 204 7.89 0.84 -1.23
N GLU A 205 8.47 -0.20 -1.83
CA GLU A 205 8.74 -0.30 -3.25
C GLU A 205 8.09 -1.56 -3.84
N GLY A 206 6.83 -1.81 -3.48
CA GLY A 206 6.01 -2.93 -3.95
C GLY A 206 5.18 -2.57 -5.16
N HIS A 207 5.64 -2.93 -6.35
CA HIS A 207 4.99 -2.61 -7.62
C HIS A 207 4.21 -3.81 -8.15
N GLY A 208 2.88 -3.71 -8.12
CA GLY A 208 1.99 -4.78 -8.59
C GLY A 208 2.25 -5.20 -10.04
N GLY A 209 2.42 -6.51 -10.26
CA GLY A 209 2.66 -7.07 -11.58
C GLY A 209 4.10 -6.97 -12.09
N PHE A 210 5.02 -6.35 -11.34
CA PHE A 210 6.40 -6.17 -11.81
C PHE A 210 7.17 -7.48 -11.79
N LEU A 211 7.95 -7.66 -12.85
CA LEU A 211 8.93 -8.73 -12.97
C LEU A 211 10.29 -8.22 -12.49
N ALA A 212 11.03 -9.05 -11.78
CA ALA A 212 12.42 -8.74 -11.43
C ALA A 212 13.26 -8.46 -12.69
N THR A 213 13.04 -9.22 -13.75
CA THR A 213 13.69 -9.04 -15.04
C THR A 213 13.38 -7.68 -15.68
N THR A 214 12.15 -7.18 -15.55
CA THR A 214 11.77 -5.87 -16.06
C THR A 214 12.40 -4.75 -15.24
N VAL A 215 12.34 -4.83 -13.90
CA VAL A 215 12.97 -3.84 -13.00
C VAL A 215 14.46 -3.71 -13.28
N ALA A 216 15.15 -4.84 -13.43
CA ALA A 216 16.58 -4.88 -13.73
C ALA A 216 16.90 -4.30 -15.11
N ASN A 217 16.22 -4.77 -16.17
CA ASN A 217 16.49 -4.40 -17.55
C ASN A 217 16.16 -2.94 -17.88
N GLN A 218 15.13 -2.39 -17.22
CA GLN A 218 14.73 -0.99 -17.36
C GLN A 218 15.46 -0.05 -16.42
N ASN A 219 16.38 -0.58 -15.60
CA ASN A 219 17.19 0.19 -14.64
C ASN A 219 16.33 1.07 -13.70
N GLN A 220 15.21 0.51 -13.19
CA GLN A 220 14.25 1.26 -12.38
C GLN A 220 14.74 1.44 -10.93
N LEU A 221 15.34 0.40 -10.35
CA LEU A 221 15.75 0.37 -8.94
C LEU A 221 16.71 1.52 -8.55
N PRO A 222 17.72 1.94 -9.36
CA PRO A 222 18.61 3.04 -8.98
C PRO A 222 17.88 4.35 -8.66
N GLY A 223 16.79 4.68 -9.35
CA GLY A 223 15.98 5.85 -9.06
C GLY A 223 15.31 5.79 -7.69
N TRP A 224 14.78 4.64 -7.32
CA TRP A 224 14.15 4.40 -6.02
C TRP A 224 15.16 4.42 -4.87
N LEU A 225 16.32 3.80 -5.07
CA LEU A 225 17.42 3.82 -4.10
C LEU A 225 17.94 5.25 -3.86
N ALA A 226 18.12 6.03 -4.93
CA ALA A 226 18.58 7.41 -4.82
C ALA A 226 17.57 8.32 -4.11
N ALA A 227 16.27 8.06 -4.28
CA ALA A 227 15.21 8.85 -3.64
C ALA A 227 15.08 8.57 -2.14
N THR A 228 15.41 7.37 -1.66
CA THR A 228 15.07 6.89 -0.31
C THR A 228 16.27 6.53 0.55
N GLY A 229 17.39 6.13 -0.05
CA GLY A 229 18.66 5.84 0.63
C GLY A 229 18.56 4.73 1.69
N PRO A 230 18.09 3.52 1.35
CA PRO A 230 17.95 2.44 2.31
C PRO A 230 19.30 1.87 2.76
N ASP A 231 19.39 1.45 4.02
CA ASP A 231 20.50 0.67 4.59
C ASP A 231 20.30 -0.85 4.38
N VAL A 232 19.01 -1.25 4.27
CA VAL A 232 18.59 -2.65 4.11
C VAL A 232 17.54 -2.72 3.01
N VAL A 233 17.66 -3.68 2.11
CA VAL A 233 16.62 -4.01 1.13
C VAL A 233 16.10 -5.42 1.40
N MET A 234 14.78 -5.53 1.58
CA MET A 234 14.02 -6.78 1.66
C MET A 234 13.41 -7.05 0.28
N MET A 235 13.98 -7.96 -0.49
CA MET A 235 13.55 -8.24 -1.86
C MET A 235 12.66 -9.49 -1.92
N HIS A 236 11.38 -9.32 -2.26
CA HIS A 236 10.44 -10.39 -2.60
C HIS A 236 9.95 -10.16 -4.04
N LEU A 237 10.74 -10.59 -5.01
CA LEU A 237 10.47 -10.52 -6.44
C LEU A 237 10.62 -11.90 -7.08
N GLY A 238 10.10 -12.05 -8.29
CA GLY A 238 10.18 -13.28 -9.06
C GLY A 238 8.85 -13.99 -9.26
N THR A 239 7.80 -13.64 -8.51
CA THR A 239 6.46 -14.22 -8.67
C THR A 239 5.93 -14.06 -10.09
N ASN A 240 6.01 -12.86 -10.63
CA ASN A 240 5.54 -12.57 -11.99
C ASN A 240 6.47 -13.15 -13.07
N ASP A 241 7.76 -13.24 -12.79
CA ASP A 241 8.72 -13.92 -13.67
C ASP A 241 8.40 -15.43 -13.80
N VAL A 242 8.12 -16.09 -12.68
CA VAL A 242 7.67 -17.50 -12.63
C VAL A 242 6.36 -17.67 -13.37
N TRP A 243 5.40 -16.77 -13.18
CA TRP A 243 4.12 -16.79 -13.89
C TRP A 243 4.32 -16.69 -15.41
N ASN A 244 5.21 -15.82 -15.84
CA ASN A 244 5.59 -15.65 -17.24
C ASN A 244 6.54 -16.74 -17.76
N ASN A 245 6.73 -17.83 -17.00
CA ASN A 245 7.55 -18.98 -17.40
C ASN A 245 9.00 -18.64 -17.71
N LEU A 246 9.57 -17.64 -17.03
CA LEU A 246 10.99 -17.35 -17.16
C LEU A 246 11.81 -18.38 -16.39
N SER A 247 12.99 -18.73 -16.94
CA SER A 247 13.86 -19.72 -16.31
C SER A 247 14.47 -19.18 -15.01
N PRO A 248 14.79 -20.03 -14.02
CA PRO A 248 15.53 -19.61 -12.83
C PRO A 248 16.84 -18.89 -13.18
N THR A 249 17.55 -19.33 -14.20
CA THR A 249 18.78 -18.66 -14.67
C THR A 249 18.52 -17.22 -15.10
N THR A 250 17.44 -16.98 -15.84
CA THR A 250 17.04 -15.63 -16.29
C THR A 250 16.66 -14.74 -15.10
N ILE A 251 15.89 -15.29 -14.16
CA ILE A 251 15.46 -14.57 -12.96
C ILE A 251 16.66 -14.22 -12.07
N LEU A 252 17.55 -15.17 -11.83
CA LEU A 252 18.75 -14.95 -11.00
C LEU A 252 19.78 -14.03 -11.65
N ALA A 253 19.82 -13.96 -12.98
CA ALA A 253 20.61 -12.94 -13.69
C ALA A 253 20.05 -11.53 -13.42
N ALA A 254 18.72 -11.36 -13.41
CA ALA A 254 18.08 -10.11 -13.02
C ALA A 254 18.36 -9.78 -11.54
N PHE A 255 18.24 -10.74 -10.63
CA PHE A 255 18.61 -10.55 -9.22
C PHE A 255 20.05 -10.10 -9.06
N THR A 256 20.98 -10.67 -9.85
CA THR A 256 22.40 -10.25 -9.86
C THR A 256 22.55 -8.78 -10.27
N THR A 257 21.80 -8.35 -11.28
CA THR A 257 21.78 -6.95 -11.72
C THR A 257 21.23 -6.04 -10.62
N LEU A 258 20.13 -6.42 -9.98
CA LEU A 258 19.53 -5.65 -8.87
C LEU A 258 20.50 -5.55 -7.67
N VAL A 259 21.17 -6.62 -7.29
CA VAL A 259 22.23 -6.60 -6.25
C VAL A 259 23.36 -5.65 -6.65
N GLY A 260 23.78 -5.67 -7.91
CA GLY A 260 24.78 -4.72 -8.42
C GLY A 260 24.33 -3.26 -8.29
N GLN A 261 23.07 -2.97 -8.60
CA GLN A 261 22.46 -1.64 -8.45
C GLN A 261 22.37 -1.21 -6.98
N MET A 262 21.98 -2.11 -6.08
CA MET A 262 21.97 -1.87 -4.63
C MET A 262 23.35 -1.49 -4.11
N ARG A 263 24.38 -2.27 -4.47
CA ARG A 263 25.77 -2.02 -4.07
C ARG A 263 26.39 -0.80 -4.72
N ALA A 264 25.90 -0.39 -5.88
CA ALA A 264 26.31 0.87 -6.50
C ALA A 264 25.75 2.09 -5.74
N ALA A 265 24.57 1.96 -5.14
CA ALA A 265 23.97 2.99 -4.30
C ALA A 265 24.60 3.03 -2.89
N ASP A 266 24.77 1.88 -2.28
CA ASP A 266 25.47 1.70 -0.99
C ASP A 266 26.31 0.40 -1.00
N PRO A 267 27.64 0.50 -1.02
CA PRO A 267 28.53 -0.66 -0.96
C PRO A 267 28.39 -1.52 0.30
N GLY A 268 27.80 -0.96 1.37
CA GLY A 268 27.53 -1.63 2.65
C GLY A 268 26.11 -2.17 2.81
N MET A 269 25.27 -1.99 1.80
CA MET A 269 23.86 -2.37 1.87
C MET A 269 23.65 -3.84 2.28
N ARG A 270 22.81 -4.06 3.27
CA ARG A 270 22.36 -5.40 3.68
C ARG A 270 21.21 -5.84 2.82
N ILE A 271 21.31 -7.01 2.22
CA ILE A 271 20.34 -7.48 1.24
C ILE A 271 19.68 -8.75 1.77
N LEU A 272 18.36 -8.70 1.98
CA LEU A 272 17.56 -9.84 2.37
C LEU A 272 16.75 -10.30 1.15
N VAL A 273 16.91 -11.55 0.72
CA VAL A 273 16.24 -12.08 -0.48
C VAL A 273 15.32 -13.23 -0.10
N ALA A 274 14.05 -13.11 -0.46
CA ALA A 274 13.09 -14.17 -0.24
C ALA A 274 13.30 -15.37 -1.19
N GLN A 275 13.27 -16.59 -0.65
CA GLN A 275 12.63 -17.66 -1.40
C GLN A 275 11.14 -17.33 -1.41
N ILE A 276 10.57 -17.10 -2.58
CA ILE A 276 9.21 -16.55 -2.69
C ILE A 276 8.15 -17.51 -2.16
N ILE A 277 7.02 -16.97 -1.69
CA ILE A 277 5.90 -17.78 -1.23
C ILE A 277 5.40 -18.71 -2.35
N PRO A 278 4.78 -19.86 -2.03
CA PRO A 278 4.14 -20.73 -3.01
C PRO A 278 3.06 -19.98 -3.79
N MET A 279 2.87 -20.35 -5.05
CA MET A 279 1.74 -19.91 -5.85
C MET A 279 1.10 -21.08 -6.60
N ASN A 280 -0.22 -21.06 -6.69
CA ASN A 280 -1.01 -22.08 -7.41
C ASN A 280 -2.31 -21.46 -7.95
N PRO A 281 -2.23 -20.45 -8.84
CA PRO A 281 -3.42 -19.87 -9.45
C PRO A 281 -4.02 -20.81 -10.49
N ALA A 282 -5.34 -20.77 -10.65
CA ALA A 282 -6.08 -21.67 -11.55
C ALA A 282 -5.62 -21.58 -13.03
N ASN A 283 -5.11 -20.44 -13.44
CA ASN A 283 -4.64 -20.18 -14.82
C ASN A 283 -3.14 -20.46 -15.05
N CYS A 284 -2.44 -21.02 -14.05
CA CYS A 284 -1.05 -21.44 -14.18
C CYS A 284 -0.79 -22.75 -13.41
N PRO A 285 -1.13 -23.90 -13.99
CA PRO A 285 -0.99 -25.19 -13.30
C PRO A 285 0.46 -25.58 -12.98
N ASP A 286 1.43 -25.05 -13.75
CA ASP A 286 2.86 -25.34 -13.55
C ASP A 286 3.53 -24.37 -12.58
N CYS A 287 2.89 -23.28 -12.17
CA CYS A 287 3.50 -22.25 -11.36
C CYS A 287 4.03 -22.77 -10.02
N ALA A 288 3.29 -23.68 -9.38
CA ALA A 288 3.75 -24.29 -8.12
C ALA A 288 5.13 -24.95 -8.27
N GLN A 289 5.33 -25.74 -9.34
CA GLN A 289 6.62 -26.41 -9.60
C GLN A 289 7.71 -25.42 -10.02
N ARG A 290 7.36 -24.37 -10.76
CA ARG A 290 8.32 -23.33 -11.16
C ARG A 290 8.84 -22.56 -9.96
N VAL A 291 8.00 -22.27 -8.95
CA VAL A 291 8.41 -21.67 -7.67
C VAL A 291 9.41 -22.57 -6.95
N VAL A 292 9.12 -23.88 -6.84
CA VAL A 292 10.06 -24.83 -6.22
C VAL A 292 11.42 -24.77 -6.90
N THR A 293 11.44 -24.75 -8.24
CA THR A 293 12.68 -24.73 -9.02
C THR A 293 13.46 -23.43 -8.82
N LEU A 294 12.79 -22.28 -8.81
CA LEU A 294 13.43 -21.00 -8.52
C LEU A 294 13.99 -20.97 -7.10
N ASN A 295 13.16 -21.30 -6.11
CA ASN A 295 13.53 -21.27 -4.69
C ASN A 295 14.71 -22.18 -4.36
N ALA A 296 14.80 -23.34 -5.01
CA ALA A 296 15.95 -24.25 -4.86
C ALA A 296 17.27 -23.64 -5.36
N ALA A 297 17.22 -22.74 -6.32
CA ALA A 297 18.42 -22.13 -6.90
C ALA A 297 18.89 -20.86 -6.14
N ILE A 298 17.99 -20.16 -5.42
CA ILE A 298 18.30 -18.91 -4.71
C ILE A 298 19.44 -19.05 -3.70
N PRO A 299 19.51 -20.07 -2.81
CA PRO A 299 20.55 -20.14 -1.80
C PRO A 299 21.98 -20.23 -2.36
N ALA A 300 22.19 -21.05 -3.38
CA ALA A 300 23.50 -21.18 -4.02
C ALA A 300 23.90 -19.90 -4.77
N TRP A 301 22.94 -19.25 -5.45
CA TRP A 301 23.15 -17.96 -6.08
C TRP A 301 23.52 -16.89 -5.05
N ALA A 302 22.80 -16.78 -3.96
CA ALA A 302 23.06 -15.78 -2.91
C ALA A 302 24.45 -15.98 -2.27
N ALA A 303 24.80 -17.24 -1.96
CA ALA A 303 26.11 -17.58 -1.40
C ALA A 303 27.27 -17.19 -2.35
N GLY A 304 27.07 -17.34 -3.66
CA GLY A 304 28.08 -16.97 -4.68
C GLY A 304 28.28 -15.45 -4.82
N LEU A 305 27.31 -14.64 -4.40
CA LEU A 305 27.35 -13.17 -4.51
C LEU A 305 27.54 -12.46 -3.16
N SER A 306 27.27 -13.13 -2.04
CA SER A 306 27.37 -12.52 -0.71
C SER A 306 28.81 -12.11 -0.40
N THR A 307 28.99 -10.94 0.21
CA THR A 307 30.28 -10.42 0.65
C THR A 307 30.21 -9.99 2.12
N ALA A 308 31.35 -9.88 2.79
CA ALA A 308 31.37 -9.39 4.17
C ALA A 308 30.91 -7.93 4.29
N ALA A 309 31.19 -7.10 3.28
CA ALA A 309 30.78 -5.69 3.27
C ALA A 309 29.27 -5.52 2.98
N SER A 310 28.74 -6.34 2.09
CA SER A 310 27.32 -6.30 1.69
C SER A 310 26.77 -7.73 1.65
N PRO A 311 26.37 -8.25 2.82
CA PRO A 311 25.89 -9.62 2.94
C PRO A 311 24.52 -9.79 2.27
N ILE A 312 24.33 -10.97 1.66
CA ILE A 312 23.02 -11.42 1.16
C ILE A 312 22.52 -12.53 2.09
N THR A 313 21.38 -12.29 2.73
CA THR A 313 20.71 -13.28 3.57
C THR A 313 19.46 -13.80 2.86
N VAL A 314 19.37 -15.11 2.69
CA VAL A 314 18.17 -15.75 2.14
C VAL A 314 17.15 -15.96 3.24
N VAL A 315 15.90 -15.54 2.98
CA VAL A 315 14.77 -15.70 3.91
C VAL A 315 13.77 -16.68 3.30
N ASP A 316 13.57 -17.81 3.98
CA ASP A 316 12.62 -18.83 3.55
C ASP A 316 11.17 -18.41 3.79
N GLN A 317 10.56 -17.81 2.78
CA GLN A 317 9.14 -17.46 2.83
C GLN A 317 8.24 -18.64 2.38
N TRP A 318 8.84 -19.73 1.88
CA TRP A 318 8.14 -20.85 1.26
C TRP A 318 7.72 -21.93 2.24
N THR A 319 8.62 -22.38 3.13
CA THR A 319 8.36 -23.50 4.06
C THR A 319 7.24 -23.14 5.05
N GLY A 320 6.22 -23.98 5.16
CA GLY A 320 5.08 -23.76 6.06
C GLY A 320 4.03 -22.77 5.54
N PHE A 321 4.19 -22.26 4.31
CA PHE A 321 3.18 -21.48 3.63
C PHE A 321 2.36 -22.40 2.69
N THR A 322 1.03 -22.29 2.72
CA THR A 322 0.12 -23.15 1.93
C THR A 322 -0.87 -22.26 1.18
N THR A 323 -0.86 -22.31 -0.15
CA THR A 323 -1.75 -21.47 -0.98
C THR A 323 -3.23 -21.62 -0.65
N ALA A 324 -3.66 -22.83 -0.27
CA ALA A 324 -5.06 -23.10 0.04
C ALA A 324 -5.59 -22.41 1.30
N THR A 325 -4.72 -22.12 2.27
CA THR A 325 -5.10 -21.50 3.56
C THR A 325 -4.54 -20.10 3.77
N ASP A 326 -3.48 -19.76 3.05
CA ASP A 326 -2.70 -18.55 3.30
C ASP A 326 -2.82 -17.52 2.17
N THR A 327 -3.57 -17.84 1.12
CA THR A 327 -3.87 -16.92 0.02
C THR A 327 -5.37 -16.84 -0.24
N TYR A 328 -5.83 -15.77 -0.88
CA TYR A 328 -7.23 -15.63 -1.28
C TYR A 328 -7.47 -16.02 -2.75
N ASP A 329 -6.42 -16.12 -3.57
CA ASP A 329 -6.53 -16.39 -5.02
C ASP A 329 -5.47 -17.39 -5.52
N GLY A 330 -4.74 -18.03 -4.61
CA GLY A 330 -3.63 -18.93 -4.94
C GLY A 330 -2.28 -18.23 -5.15
N VAL A 331 -2.20 -16.88 -4.95
CA VAL A 331 -0.99 -16.07 -5.12
C VAL A 331 -0.83 -15.07 -3.99
N HIS A 332 -1.84 -14.22 -3.77
CA HIS A 332 -1.76 -13.11 -2.84
C HIS A 332 -2.13 -13.55 -1.42
N PRO A 333 -1.33 -13.18 -0.42
CA PRO A 333 -1.57 -13.58 0.96
C PRO A 333 -2.88 -13.01 1.50
N ASN A 334 -3.65 -13.85 2.19
CA ASN A 334 -4.72 -13.42 3.07
C ASN A 334 -4.13 -13.04 4.44
N ASP A 335 -4.99 -12.79 5.45
CA ASP A 335 -4.53 -12.38 6.77
C ASP A 335 -3.58 -13.40 7.42
N ALA A 336 -3.86 -14.70 7.29
CA ALA A 336 -3.00 -15.77 7.80
C ALA A 336 -1.65 -15.80 7.07
N GLY A 337 -1.65 -15.62 5.75
CA GLY A 337 -0.45 -15.51 4.94
C GLY A 337 0.38 -14.28 5.29
N ASN A 338 -0.25 -13.13 5.52
CA ASN A 338 0.44 -11.91 5.95
C ASN A 338 1.16 -12.09 7.29
N VAL A 339 0.54 -12.78 8.27
CA VAL A 339 1.20 -13.11 9.54
C VAL A 339 2.43 -13.96 9.31
N LYS A 340 2.34 -15.02 8.50
CA LYS A 340 3.47 -15.91 8.22
C LYS A 340 4.63 -15.19 7.53
N ILE A 341 4.34 -14.33 6.55
CA ILE A 341 5.36 -13.55 5.86
C ILE A 341 6.08 -12.61 6.84
N ALA A 342 5.33 -11.90 7.69
CA ALA A 342 5.89 -11.02 8.70
C ALA A 342 6.76 -11.78 9.71
N ASP A 343 6.31 -12.95 10.18
CA ASP A 343 7.03 -13.79 11.13
C ASP A 343 8.38 -14.27 10.58
N LYS A 344 8.44 -14.56 9.29
CA LYS A 344 9.66 -15.03 8.63
C LYS A 344 10.63 -13.90 8.29
N TRP A 345 10.13 -12.71 7.95
CA TRP A 345 10.99 -11.54 7.77
C TRP A 345 11.59 -11.04 9.08
N PHE A 346 10.84 -11.12 10.19
CA PHE A 346 11.23 -10.51 11.45
C PHE A 346 12.65 -10.88 11.93
N PRO A 347 13.06 -12.17 12.07
CA PRO A 347 14.39 -12.50 12.57
C PRO A 347 15.52 -12.00 11.65
N ALA A 348 15.31 -12.02 10.33
CA ALA A 348 16.30 -11.55 9.38
C ALA A 348 16.47 -10.02 9.44
N VAL A 349 15.36 -9.28 9.55
CA VAL A 349 15.37 -7.82 9.72
C VAL A 349 15.96 -7.44 11.08
N ALA A 350 15.53 -8.08 12.17
CA ALA A 350 16.04 -7.81 13.51
C ALA A 350 17.58 -8.00 13.59
N ALA A 351 18.13 -8.97 12.87
CA ALA A 351 19.57 -9.19 12.78
C ALA A 351 20.34 -8.08 12.02
N THR A 352 19.65 -7.19 11.32
CA THR A 352 20.25 -6.02 10.66
C THR A 352 20.25 -4.78 11.54
N LEU A 353 19.57 -4.78 12.67
CA LEU A 353 19.52 -3.66 13.59
C LEU A 353 20.74 -3.65 14.52
N PRO A 354 21.16 -2.47 15.03
CA PRO A 354 22.29 -2.33 15.92
C PRO A 354 22.07 -2.98 17.30
#